data_e99237e01b2715bf8229539bba853000
#
_entry.id   e99237e01b2715bf8229539bba853000
#
_cell.length_a   1.000
_cell.length_b   1.000
_cell.length_c   1.000
_cell.angle_alpha   90.00
_cell.angle_beta   90.00
_cell.angle_gamma   90.00
#
_symmetry.space_group_name_H-M   'P 1'
#
loop_
_entity.id
_entity.type
_entity.pdbx_description
1 polymer ?
#
loop_
_entity_poly.entity_id
_entity_poly.type
_entity_poly.pdbx_seq_one_letter_code
_entity_poly.pdbx_strand_id
1 'polypeptide(L)'
;MDSFKQNAVVFDCAGTLVEMYRVTKSLKTGQVILDADNLKLISESPGSGLIIMDAPLDLIKNQPPERLLSEFLRSEKIPFGVAFAADGFDAGDISRVLLTDQTKMKSFLETNEEAISYFDDIIYEVFGFIVSSSENKITYIMSTGGKLFENAKDVVTAALENCDVFIASGDDYGNLNRVAEKLGIQKDNVIGLCNDVKKENIILELQNHYPKVIMIGDGLNDLLALNAADLGILISRSNYYTPENLMDAADNIVDDLGECTEILQSYLLE
;
A
#
# COMPACT_ATOMS: atom_id res chain seq x y z
N MET A 1 28.08 -10.96 17.05
CA MET A 1 28.38 -10.68 15.64
C MET A 1 27.37 -11.48 14.85
N ASP A 2 26.26 -10.85 14.50
CA ASP A 2 25.31 -11.47 13.59
C ASP A 2 25.98 -11.56 12.22
N SER A 3 26.17 -12.79 11.73
CA SER A 3 26.70 -12.99 10.38
C SER A 3 25.65 -12.47 9.40
N PHE A 4 25.97 -11.45 8.62
CA PHE A 4 25.17 -11.06 7.47
C PHE A 4 24.89 -12.32 6.63
N LYS A 5 23.66 -12.55 6.28
CA LYS A 5 23.30 -13.62 5.36
C LYS A 5 23.87 -13.27 3.98
N GLN A 6 24.14 -14.28 3.17
CA GLN A 6 24.86 -14.07 1.91
C GLN A 6 24.01 -13.35 0.85
N ASN A 7 22.67 -13.31 0.98
CA ASN A 7 21.76 -12.79 -0.04
C ASN A 7 20.67 -11.92 0.60
N ALA A 8 20.02 -11.08 -0.19
CA ALA A 8 18.90 -10.26 0.21
C ALA A 8 17.66 -10.54 -0.66
N VAL A 9 16.48 -10.54 -0.01
CA VAL A 9 15.19 -10.55 -0.69
C VAL A 9 14.41 -9.31 -0.28
N VAL A 10 13.95 -8.54 -1.24
CA VAL A 10 13.13 -7.34 -1.04
C VAL A 10 11.71 -7.62 -1.52
N PHE A 11 10.74 -7.47 -0.64
CA PHE A 11 9.32 -7.58 -0.99
C PHE A 11 8.69 -6.19 -1.07
N ASP A 12 7.83 -5.97 -2.07
CA ASP A 12 6.77 -4.98 -1.94
C ASP A 12 5.76 -5.46 -0.89
N CYS A 13 4.85 -4.58 -0.44
CA CYS A 13 3.90 -4.91 0.61
C CYS A 13 2.48 -5.12 0.08
N ALA A 14 1.85 -4.03 -0.38
CA ALA A 14 0.45 -4.02 -0.78
C ALA A 14 0.27 -4.67 -2.17
N GLY A 15 -0.46 -5.78 -2.25
CA GLY A 15 -0.60 -6.56 -3.47
C GLY A 15 0.42 -7.71 -3.56
N THR A 16 1.53 -7.64 -2.84
CA THR A 16 2.57 -8.67 -2.79
C THR A 16 2.45 -9.53 -1.52
N LEU A 17 2.67 -8.96 -0.35
CA LEU A 17 2.55 -9.66 0.95
C LEU A 17 1.16 -9.54 1.55
N VAL A 18 0.44 -8.46 1.24
CA VAL A 18 -0.86 -8.11 1.80
C VAL A 18 -1.93 -8.06 0.71
N GLU A 19 -2.97 -8.87 0.87
CA GLU A 19 -4.19 -8.79 0.09
C GLU A 19 -5.00 -7.58 0.55
N MET A 20 -5.32 -6.68 -0.40
CA MET A 20 -5.97 -5.41 -0.11
C MET A 20 -7.42 -5.43 -0.58
N TYR A 21 -8.32 -4.90 0.25
CA TYR A 21 -9.71 -4.70 -0.11
C TYR A 21 -10.10 -3.23 0.10
N ARG A 22 -10.55 -2.58 -0.97
CA ARG A 22 -10.90 -1.16 -0.97
C ARG A 22 -12.41 -0.98 -0.96
N VAL A 23 -12.87 -0.14 -0.06
CA VAL A 23 -14.27 0.29 -0.01
C VAL A 23 -14.32 1.81 -0.14
N THR A 24 -15.12 2.29 -1.06
CA THR A 24 -15.31 3.73 -1.30
C THR A 24 -16.79 4.06 -1.23
N LYS A 25 -17.16 5.03 -0.39
CA LYS A 25 -18.52 5.48 -0.19
C LYS A 25 -18.72 6.86 -0.78
N SER A 26 -19.68 6.98 -1.69
CA SER A 26 -20.13 8.28 -2.21
C SER A 26 -20.93 9.04 -1.15
N LEU A 27 -20.48 10.23 -0.79
CA LEU A 27 -21.22 11.10 0.15
C LEU A 27 -22.46 11.74 -0.49
N LYS A 28 -22.50 11.80 -1.82
CA LYS A 28 -23.65 12.36 -2.57
C LYS A 28 -24.83 11.40 -2.62
N THR A 29 -24.55 10.12 -2.88
CA THR A 29 -25.61 9.11 -3.11
C THR A 29 -25.74 8.13 -1.96
N GLY A 30 -24.77 8.06 -1.06
CA GLY A 30 -24.66 7.03 -0.04
C GLY A 30 -24.25 5.65 -0.58
N GLN A 31 -24.00 5.53 -1.89
CA GLN A 31 -23.62 4.27 -2.52
C GLN A 31 -22.23 3.84 -2.04
N VAL A 32 -22.12 2.58 -1.67
CA VAL A 32 -20.87 1.89 -1.37
C VAL A 32 -20.39 1.18 -2.64
N ILE A 33 -19.12 1.38 -2.99
CA ILE A 33 -18.43 0.78 -4.12
C ILE A 33 -17.38 -0.14 -3.53
N LEU A 34 -17.51 -1.44 -3.79
CA LEU A 34 -16.61 -2.47 -3.32
C LEU A 34 -15.48 -2.65 -4.36
N ASP A 35 -14.27 -2.92 -3.88
CA ASP A 35 -13.06 -3.03 -4.70
C ASP A 35 -12.90 -1.84 -5.69
N ALA A 36 -13.08 -0.64 -5.16
CA ALA A 36 -13.16 0.57 -5.94
C ALA A 36 -11.81 0.92 -6.59
N ASP A 37 -11.82 1.14 -7.90
CA ASP A 37 -10.72 1.80 -8.59
C ASP A 37 -10.80 3.33 -8.36
N ASN A 38 -10.15 3.76 -7.28
CA ASN A 38 -10.15 5.17 -6.87
C ASN A 38 -9.43 6.07 -7.88
N LEU A 39 -8.42 5.55 -8.59
CA LEU A 39 -7.70 6.32 -9.61
C LEU A 39 -8.62 6.61 -10.80
N LYS A 40 -9.43 5.65 -11.20
CA LYS A 40 -10.44 5.84 -12.23
C LYS A 40 -11.50 6.85 -11.81
N LEU A 41 -12.04 6.75 -10.58
CA LEU A 41 -13.00 7.70 -10.04
C LEU A 41 -12.47 9.14 -10.09
N ILE A 42 -11.19 9.34 -9.80
CA ILE A 42 -10.56 10.65 -9.78
C ILE A 42 -10.27 11.14 -11.20
N SER A 43 -9.72 10.28 -12.08
CA SER A 43 -9.40 10.66 -13.46
C SER A 43 -10.62 11.04 -14.27
N GLU A 44 -11.79 10.47 -13.97
CA GLU A 44 -13.08 10.82 -14.56
C GLU A 44 -13.72 12.09 -13.95
N SER A 45 -13.09 12.68 -12.91
CA SER A 45 -13.59 13.84 -12.18
C SER A 45 -12.55 14.97 -12.13
N PRO A 46 -12.43 15.81 -13.17
CA PRO A 46 -11.47 16.92 -13.19
C PRO A 46 -11.56 17.81 -11.95
N GLY A 47 -10.42 18.23 -11.43
CA GLY A 47 -10.34 19.00 -10.20
C GLY A 47 -10.57 18.17 -8.93
N SER A 48 -10.45 16.84 -9.01
CA SER A 48 -10.54 15.97 -7.84
C SER A 48 -9.16 15.44 -7.42
N GLY A 49 -8.98 15.26 -6.10
CA GLY A 49 -7.77 14.71 -5.51
C GLY A 49 -8.06 13.69 -4.42
N LEU A 50 -7.30 12.60 -4.40
CA LEU A 50 -7.31 11.60 -3.33
C LEU A 50 -6.37 12.06 -2.22
N ILE A 51 -6.91 12.18 -1.04
CA ILE A 51 -6.20 12.55 0.17
C ILE A 51 -6.11 11.31 1.07
N ILE A 52 -4.92 10.91 1.43
CA ILE A 52 -4.67 9.85 2.41
C ILE A 52 -4.34 10.48 3.76
N MET A 53 -4.90 9.92 4.82
CA MET A 53 -4.65 10.32 6.21
C MET A 53 -3.66 9.35 6.86
N ASP A 54 -2.63 9.88 7.50
CA ASP A 54 -1.73 9.11 8.35
C ASP A 54 -2.25 9.18 9.80
N ALA A 55 -3.23 8.35 10.09
CA ALA A 55 -3.88 8.30 11.39
C ALA A 55 -3.90 6.87 11.93
N PRO A 56 -3.49 6.65 13.20
CA PRO A 56 -3.63 5.36 13.84
C PRO A 56 -5.08 4.87 13.83
N LEU A 57 -5.28 3.60 13.50
CA LEU A 57 -6.60 2.98 13.43
C LEU A 57 -7.43 3.20 14.69
N ASP A 58 -6.85 2.93 15.85
CA ASP A 58 -7.54 3.08 17.13
C ASP A 58 -8.00 4.52 17.38
N LEU A 59 -7.22 5.49 16.89
CA LEU A 59 -7.60 6.90 17.00
C LEU A 59 -8.83 7.20 16.16
N ILE A 60 -8.94 6.65 14.95
CA ILE A 60 -10.11 6.81 14.08
C ILE A 60 -11.32 6.09 14.67
N LYS A 61 -11.18 4.82 15.06
CA LYS A 61 -12.28 3.99 15.57
C LYS A 61 -12.90 4.54 16.87
N ASN A 62 -12.12 5.23 17.68
CA ASN A 62 -12.60 5.81 18.93
C ASN A 62 -13.20 7.23 18.80
N GLN A 63 -13.36 7.75 17.57
CA GLN A 63 -13.95 9.08 17.40
C GLN A 63 -15.48 9.05 17.58
N PRO A 64 -16.06 10.11 18.19
CA PRO A 64 -17.49 10.30 18.16
C PRO A 64 -18.02 10.36 16.73
N PRO A 65 -19.05 9.56 16.36
CA PRO A 65 -19.56 9.55 14.98
C PRO A 65 -20.02 10.91 14.45
N GLU A 66 -20.51 11.78 15.32
CA GLU A 66 -21.01 13.11 14.97
C GLU A 66 -19.91 14.19 14.84
N ARG A 67 -18.67 13.86 15.22
CA ARG A 67 -17.53 14.78 15.10
C ARG A 67 -17.24 15.08 13.63
N LEU A 68 -16.95 16.33 13.29
CA LEU A 68 -16.56 16.69 11.94
C LEU A 68 -15.14 16.16 11.64
N LEU A 69 -14.93 15.70 10.40
CA LEU A 69 -13.61 15.29 9.92
C LEU A 69 -12.58 16.43 10.07
N SER A 70 -12.98 17.63 9.69
CA SER A 70 -12.09 18.82 9.79
C SER A 70 -11.68 19.15 11.22
N GLU A 71 -12.54 18.91 12.20
CA GLU A 71 -12.23 19.06 13.63
C GLU A 71 -11.25 17.96 14.09
N PHE A 72 -11.50 16.72 13.68
CA PHE A 72 -10.62 15.59 13.96
C PHE A 72 -9.21 15.84 13.42
N LEU A 73 -9.07 16.15 12.14
CA LEU A 73 -7.78 16.39 11.50
C LEU A 73 -6.98 17.49 12.22
N ARG A 74 -7.67 18.56 12.60
CA ARG A 74 -7.03 19.74 13.23
C ARG A 74 -6.63 19.48 14.67
N SER A 75 -7.53 18.95 15.50
CA SER A 75 -7.29 18.80 16.94
C SER A 75 -6.31 17.68 17.26
N GLU A 76 -6.35 16.58 16.52
CA GLU A 76 -5.42 15.46 16.66
C GLU A 76 -4.13 15.67 15.85
N LYS A 77 -4.05 16.77 15.07
CA LYS A 77 -2.90 17.10 14.21
C LYS A 77 -2.55 15.95 13.25
N ILE A 78 -3.58 15.33 12.67
CA ILE A 78 -3.41 14.20 11.75
C ILE A 78 -2.71 14.69 10.48
N PRO A 79 -1.56 14.11 10.13
CA PRO A 79 -0.94 14.35 8.83
C PRO A 79 -1.82 13.79 7.72
N PHE A 80 -1.86 14.47 6.61
CA PHE A 80 -2.51 13.98 5.39
C PHE A 80 -1.79 14.51 4.16
N GLY A 81 -1.88 13.78 3.06
CA GLY A 81 -1.23 14.14 1.80
C GLY A 81 -2.05 13.77 0.58
N VAL A 82 -1.74 14.43 -0.54
CA VAL A 82 -2.32 14.11 -1.84
C VAL A 82 -1.61 12.87 -2.39
N ALA A 83 -2.33 11.76 -2.52
CA ALA A 83 -1.81 10.54 -3.10
C ALA A 83 -1.95 10.51 -4.63
N PHE A 84 -3.04 11.10 -5.14
CA PHE A 84 -3.29 11.22 -6.57
C PHE A 84 -4.22 12.41 -6.84
N ALA A 85 -4.05 13.07 -7.99
CA ALA A 85 -4.89 14.19 -8.38
C ALA A 85 -5.15 14.18 -9.89
N ALA A 86 -6.40 14.54 -10.28
CA ALA A 86 -6.75 14.79 -11.67
C ALA A 86 -6.35 16.21 -12.08
N ASP A 87 -6.37 16.45 -13.38
CA ASP A 87 -6.10 17.77 -13.95
C ASP A 87 -7.01 18.84 -13.33
N GLY A 88 -6.43 19.99 -13.02
CA GLY A 88 -7.14 21.11 -12.41
C GLY A 88 -7.35 21.01 -10.90
N PHE A 89 -6.81 20.01 -10.21
CA PHE A 89 -6.80 19.96 -8.75
C PHE A 89 -5.67 20.85 -8.19
N ASP A 90 -6.02 21.65 -7.19
CA ASP A 90 -5.04 22.44 -6.41
C ASP A 90 -5.02 21.95 -4.96
N ALA A 91 -3.85 21.59 -4.45
CA ALA A 91 -3.67 21.16 -3.06
C ALA A 91 -4.13 22.21 -2.04
N GLY A 92 -4.09 23.51 -2.40
CA GLY A 92 -4.65 24.59 -1.57
C GLY A 92 -6.16 24.48 -1.36
N ASP A 93 -6.87 23.80 -2.27
CA ASP A 93 -8.31 23.57 -2.18
C ASP A 93 -8.69 22.67 -1.01
N ILE A 94 -7.80 21.78 -0.57
CA ILE A 94 -8.04 20.92 0.59
C ILE A 94 -8.37 21.76 1.82
N SER A 95 -7.53 22.76 2.11
CA SER A 95 -7.75 23.63 3.25
C SER A 95 -9.06 24.41 3.14
N ARG A 96 -9.39 24.89 1.94
CA ARG A 96 -10.64 25.60 1.69
C ARG A 96 -11.87 24.71 1.89
N VAL A 97 -11.83 23.48 1.37
CA VAL A 97 -12.90 22.50 1.54
C VAL A 97 -13.07 22.14 3.02
N LEU A 98 -11.99 21.80 3.72
CA LEU A 98 -12.06 21.45 5.14
C LEU A 98 -12.57 22.56 6.06
N LEU A 99 -12.56 23.83 5.63
CA LEU A 99 -13.15 24.93 6.40
C LEU A 99 -14.69 24.94 6.37
N THR A 100 -15.30 24.39 5.33
CA THR A 100 -16.75 24.50 5.10
C THR A 100 -17.46 23.15 5.02
N ASP A 101 -16.73 22.09 4.76
CA ASP A 101 -17.28 20.73 4.63
C ASP A 101 -17.83 20.19 5.96
N GLN A 102 -18.97 19.52 5.89
CA GLN A 102 -19.69 19.00 7.07
C GLN A 102 -19.58 17.47 7.20
N THR A 103 -18.61 16.86 6.53
CA THR A 103 -18.39 15.41 6.60
C THR A 103 -18.06 15.00 8.03
N LYS A 104 -18.78 14.00 8.53
CA LYS A 104 -18.65 13.47 9.88
C LYS A 104 -17.81 12.20 9.91
N MET A 105 -17.18 11.92 11.04
CA MET A 105 -16.43 10.68 11.29
C MET A 105 -17.31 9.44 11.11
N LYS A 106 -18.62 9.55 11.30
CA LYS A 106 -19.59 8.47 11.02
C LYS A 106 -19.39 7.85 9.64
N SER A 107 -19.15 8.66 8.60
CA SER A 107 -18.94 8.14 7.24
C SER A 107 -17.69 7.30 7.11
N PHE A 108 -16.59 7.64 7.83
CA PHE A 108 -15.41 6.81 7.90
C PHE A 108 -15.64 5.50 8.66
N LEU A 109 -16.29 5.59 9.82
CA LEU A 109 -16.58 4.41 10.65
C LEU A 109 -17.42 3.39 9.87
N GLU A 110 -18.51 3.83 9.22
CA GLU A 110 -19.36 2.95 8.40
C GLU A 110 -18.61 2.36 7.20
N THR A 111 -17.76 3.15 6.53
CA THR A 111 -16.97 2.67 5.38
C THR A 111 -15.89 1.68 5.83
N ASN A 112 -15.31 1.91 7.01
CA ASN A 112 -14.32 1.01 7.59
C ASN A 112 -14.96 -0.31 8.05
N GLU A 113 -16.11 -0.27 8.72
CA GLU A 113 -16.85 -1.47 9.11
C GLU A 113 -17.14 -2.36 7.88
N GLU A 114 -17.51 -1.76 6.75
CA GLU A 114 -17.68 -2.49 5.50
C GLU A 114 -16.36 -3.09 5.00
N ALA A 115 -15.27 -2.31 4.96
CA ALA A 115 -13.98 -2.79 4.47
C ALA A 115 -13.42 -3.94 5.30
N ILE A 116 -13.53 -3.86 6.63
CA ILE A 116 -13.02 -4.90 7.52
C ILE A 116 -13.89 -6.14 7.59
N SER A 117 -15.16 -6.07 7.17
CA SER A 117 -16.06 -7.21 7.16
C SER A 117 -15.63 -8.34 6.20
N TYR A 118 -14.73 -8.04 5.27
CA TYR A 118 -14.22 -9.02 4.30
C TYR A 118 -13.06 -9.87 4.81
N PHE A 119 -12.45 -9.49 5.94
CA PHE A 119 -11.29 -10.20 6.48
C PHE A 119 -11.41 -10.50 7.97
N ASP A 120 -10.98 -11.68 8.38
CA ASP A 120 -10.98 -12.09 9.78
C ASP A 120 -9.75 -11.57 10.57
N ASP A 121 -8.59 -11.38 9.92
CA ASP A 121 -7.33 -10.93 10.56
C ASP A 121 -6.73 -9.73 9.80
N ILE A 122 -7.23 -8.54 10.10
CA ILE A 122 -6.78 -7.30 9.47
C ILE A 122 -5.53 -6.80 10.16
N ILE A 123 -4.48 -6.61 9.38
CA ILE A 123 -3.19 -6.09 9.85
C ILE A 123 -2.80 -4.78 9.18
N TYR A 124 -3.55 -4.38 8.15
CA TYR A 124 -3.25 -3.21 7.33
C TYR A 124 -4.53 -2.41 7.11
N GLU A 125 -4.47 -1.11 7.35
CA GLU A 125 -5.61 -0.22 7.14
C GLU A 125 -5.12 1.15 6.64
N VAL A 126 -5.82 1.68 5.62
CA VAL A 126 -5.59 3.01 5.08
C VAL A 126 -6.93 3.75 4.98
N PHE A 127 -6.91 5.00 5.38
CA PHE A 127 -8.07 5.89 5.34
C PHE A 127 -7.80 7.08 4.43
N GLY A 128 -8.82 7.46 3.67
CA GLY A 128 -8.72 8.58 2.78
C GLY A 128 -10.06 9.18 2.40
N PHE A 129 -10.00 10.26 1.67
CA PHE A 129 -11.19 10.92 1.12
C PHE A 129 -10.85 11.60 -0.20
N ILE A 130 -11.85 11.75 -1.06
CA ILE A 130 -11.71 12.47 -2.33
C ILE A 130 -12.31 13.86 -2.18
N VAL A 131 -11.50 14.87 -2.47
CA VAL A 131 -11.88 16.28 -2.52
C VAL A 131 -12.19 16.67 -3.96
N SER A 132 -13.28 17.39 -4.18
CA SER A 132 -13.58 18.05 -5.45
C SER A 132 -13.41 19.56 -5.29
N SER A 133 -12.46 20.14 -6.03
CA SER A 133 -12.26 21.60 -6.11
C SER A 133 -13.44 22.32 -6.71
N SER A 134 -14.08 21.73 -7.74
CA SER A 134 -15.23 22.31 -8.44
C SER A 134 -16.50 22.33 -7.59
N GLU A 135 -16.75 21.26 -6.80
CA GLU A 135 -17.90 21.17 -5.90
C GLU A 135 -17.61 21.79 -4.51
N ASN A 136 -16.36 22.15 -4.23
CA ASN A 136 -15.86 22.66 -2.96
C ASN A 136 -16.28 21.80 -1.76
N LYS A 137 -16.13 20.48 -1.87
CA LYS A 137 -16.50 19.51 -0.81
C LYS A 137 -15.78 18.18 -0.95
N ILE A 138 -15.88 17.37 0.10
CA ILE A 138 -15.53 15.96 0.08
C ILE A 138 -16.65 15.19 -0.63
N THR A 139 -16.29 14.38 -1.63
CA THR A 139 -17.25 13.64 -2.47
C THR A 139 -17.31 12.17 -2.13
N TYR A 140 -16.19 11.59 -1.69
CA TYR A 140 -16.09 10.19 -1.31
C TYR A 140 -15.24 10.02 -0.06
N ILE A 141 -15.58 8.98 0.69
CA ILE A 141 -14.73 8.43 1.78
C ILE A 141 -14.20 7.09 1.32
N MET A 142 -12.93 6.84 1.62
CA MET A 142 -12.27 5.58 1.32
C MET A 142 -11.74 4.94 2.60
N SER A 143 -11.93 3.64 2.71
CA SER A 143 -11.24 2.77 3.66
C SER A 143 -10.70 1.56 2.92
N THR A 144 -9.48 1.16 3.26
CA THR A 144 -8.85 -0.04 2.74
C THR A 144 -8.48 -0.92 3.92
N GLY A 145 -8.95 -2.16 3.91
CA GLY A 145 -8.49 -3.19 4.82
C GLY A 145 -7.52 -4.14 4.12
N GLY A 146 -6.65 -4.79 4.86
CA GLY A 146 -5.75 -5.78 4.31
C GLY A 146 -5.35 -6.86 5.31
N LYS A 147 -5.15 -8.07 4.81
CA LYS A 147 -4.62 -9.23 5.52
C LYS A 147 -3.41 -9.79 4.78
N LEU A 148 -2.59 -10.59 5.44
CA LEU A 148 -1.54 -11.34 4.74
C LEU A 148 -2.16 -12.27 3.70
N PHE A 149 -1.52 -12.38 2.52
CA PHE A 149 -1.80 -13.52 1.65
C PHE A 149 -1.53 -14.82 2.39
N GLU A 150 -2.28 -15.85 2.06
CA GLU A 150 -2.23 -17.15 2.76
C GLU A 150 -0.81 -17.71 2.85
N ASN A 151 -0.03 -17.59 1.76
CA ASN A 151 1.33 -18.12 1.65
C ASN A 151 2.42 -17.14 2.11
N ALA A 152 2.08 -15.89 2.48
CA ALA A 152 3.08 -14.85 2.78
C ALA A 152 4.03 -15.25 3.90
N LYS A 153 3.50 -15.86 4.95
CA LYS A 153 4.31 -16.29 6.10
C LYS A 153 5.28 -17.41 5.73
N ASP A 154 4.84 -18.37 4.93
CA ASP A 154 5.67 -19.52 4.54
C ASP A 154 6.78 -19.09 3.59
N VAL A 155 6.48 -18.25 2.61
CA VAL A 155 7.48 -17.71 1.66
C VAL A 155 8.53 -16.86 2.39
N VAL A 156 8.10 -15.95 3.28
CA VAL A 156 9.03 -15.11 4.04
C VAL A 156 9.86 -15.96 5.01
N THR A 157 9.27 -16.99 5.64
CA THR A 157 10.02 -17.89 6.53
C THR A 157 11.10 -18.66 5.75
N ALA A 158 10.77 -19.17 4.57
CA ALA A 158 11.72 -19.85 3.71
C ALA A 158 12.85 -18.90 3.23
N ALA A 159 12.52 -17.66 2.90
CA ALA A 159 13.51 -16.64 2.54
C ALA A 159 14.44 -16.31 3.72
N LEU A 160 13.88 -16.17 4.94
CA LEU A 160 14.64 -15.88 6.15
C LEU A 160 15.65 -16.97 6.55
N GLU A 161 15.55 -18.19 6.03
CA GLU A 161 16.55 -19.24 6.27
C GLU A 161 17.91 -18.90 5.68
N ASN A 162 17.93 -18.26 4.50
CA ASN A 162 19.17 -18.05 3.72
C ASN A 162 19.40 -16.57 3.33
N CYS A 163 18.45 -15.69 3.51
CA CYS A 163 18.51 -14.28 3.09
C CYS A 163 18.19 -13.33 4.23
N ASP A 164 18.74 -12.13 4.17
CA ASP A 164 18.16 -10.99 4.87
C ASP A 164 16.94 -10.53 4.09
N VAL A 165 15.81 -10.38 4.79
CA VAL A 165 14.54 -10.04 4.17
C VAL A 165 14.19 -8.59 4.47
N PHE A 166 13.83 -7.84 3.43
CA PHE A 166 13.46 -6.43 3.46
C PHE A 166 12.02 -6.24 2.96
N ILE A 167 11.38 -5.18 3.45
CA ILE A 167 10.15 -4.65 2.86
C ILE A 167 10.46 -3.25 2.31
N ALA A 168 10.11 -2.99 1.03
CA ALA A 168 10.22 -1.68 0.40
C ALA A 168 8.87 -1.30 -0.21
N SER A 169 8.12 -0.40 0.44
CA SER A 169 6.75 -0.04 0.05
C SER A 169 6.52 1.47 0.05
N GLY A 170 5.54 1.91 -0.75
CA GLY A 170 5.02 3.28 -0.72
C GLY A 170 4.28 3.64 0.56
N ASP A 171 3.94 2.67 1.37
CA ASP A 171 3.12 2.82 2.56
C ASP A 171 3.87 3.43 3.74
N ASP A 172 3.09 3.84 4.76
CA ASP A 172 3.60 4.35 6.02
C ASP A 172 4.21 3.26 6.91
N TYR A 173 5.11 3.66 7.80
CA TYR A 173 5.78 2.75 8.72
C TYR A 173 4.85 2.08 9.74
N GLY A 174 3.68 2.65 10.04
CA GLY A 174 2.72 2.08 10.98
C GLY A 174 2.15 0.75 10.47
N ASN A 175 1.69 0.74 9.22
CA ASN A 175 1.21 -0.46 8.54
C ASN A 175 2.34 -1.47 8.33
N LEU A 176 3.47 -1.01 7.76
CA LEU A 176 4.59 -1.86 7.42
C LEU A 176 5.20 -2.56 8.64
N ASN A 177 5.31 -1.88 9.78
CA ASN A 177 5.82 -2.48 11.00
C ASN A 177 4.91 -3.59 11.55
N ARG A 178 3.58 -3.47 11.41
CA ARG A 178 2.65 -4.54 11.79
C ARG A 178 2.81 -5.77 10.88
N VAL A 179 2.96 -5.54 9.57
CA VAL A 179 3.23 -6.62 8.60
C VAL A 179 4.56 -7.30 8.92
N ALA A 180 5.64 -6.55 9.12
CA ALA A 180 6.95 -7.06 9.46
C ALA A 180 6.95 -7.88 10.75
N GLU A 181 6.27 -7.41 11.81
CA GLU A 181 6.13 -8.13 13.07
C GLU A 181 5.41 -9.48 12.89
N LYS A 182 4.33 -9.53 12.12
CA LYS A 182 3.58 -10.76 11.81
C LYS A 182 4.42 -11.75 11.01
N LEU A 183 5.31 -11.27 10.15
CA LEU A 183 6.17 -12.08 9.27
C LEU A 183 7.55 -12.41 9.89
N GLY A 184 7.91 -11.82 11.03
CA GLY A 184 9.22 -12.02 11.66
C GLY A 184 10.36 -11.26 10.98
N ILE A 185 10.05 -10.22 10.20
CA ILE A 185 11.04 -9.35 9.54
C ILE A 185 11.53 -8.29 10.55
N GLN A 186 12.84 -8.02 10.56
CA GLN A 186 13.42 -7.02 11.46
C GLN A 186 12.94 -5.60 11.08
N LYS A 187 12.66 -4.77 12.09
CA LYS A 187 12.17 -3.40 11.85
C LYS A 187 13.15 -2.53 11.07
N ASP A 188 14.44 -2.76 11.24
CA ASP A 188 15.49 -2.02 10.53
C ASP A 188 15.53 -2.36 9.02
N ASN A 189 14.91 -3.47 8.62
CA ASN A 189 14.77 -3.90 7.23
C ASN A 189 13.43 -3.41 6.60
N VAL A 190 12.69 -2.54 7.27
CA VAL A 190 11.44 -1.98 6.75
C VAL A 190 11.71 -0.59 6.21
N ILE A 191 11.45 -0.38 4.92
CA ILE A 191 11.67 0.88 4.23
C ILE A 191 10.34 1.35 3.64
N GLY A 192 9.77 2.35 4.28
CA GLY A 192 8.50 2.95 3.87
C GLY A 192 8.66 4.22 3.03
N LEU A 193 7.52 4.73 2.55
CA LEU A 193 7.42 5.96 1.76
C LEU A 193 8.31 5.91 0.51
N CYS A 194 8.31 4.76 -0.17
CA CYS A 194 9.09 4.53 -1.38
C CYS A 194 8.25 4.85 -2.62
N ASN A 195 8.78 5.68 -3.50
CA ASN A 195 8.35 5.69 -4.89
C ASN A 195 9.20 4.68 -5.70
N ASP A 196 8.94 4.56 -7.00
CA ASP A 196 9.63 3.68 -7.94
C ASP A 196 11.15 3.87 -7.94
N VAL A 197 11.63 5.13 -8.03
CA VAL A 197 13.06 5.49 -8.03
C VAL A 197 13.71 5.13 -6.69
N LYS A 198 13.01 5.33 -5.57
CA LYS A 198 13.55 4.99 -4.26
C LYS A 198 13.65 3.47 -4.08
N LYS A 199 12.68 2.68 -4.60
CA LYS A 199 12.77 1.22 -4.60
C LYS A 199 13.96 0.73 -5.42
N GLU A 200 14.18 1.27 -6.62
CA GLU A 200 15.37 0.99 -7.43
C GLU A 200 16.67 1.26 -6.66
N ASN A 201 16.78 2.45 -6.06
CA ASN A 201 17.97 2.83 -5.30
C ASN A 201 18.25 1.89 -4.13
N ILE A 202 17.21 1.37 -3.46
CA ILE A 202 17.36 0.36 -2.40
C ILE A 202 17.99 -0.92 -2.96
N ILE A 203 17.53 -1.41 -4.11
CA ILE A 203 18.11 -2.58 -4.77
C ILE A 203 19.59 -2.34 -5.07
N LEU A 204 19.91 -1.23 -5.74
CA LEU A 204 21.29 -0.87 -6.10
C LEU A 204 22.21 -0.70 -4.87
N GLU A 205 21.68 -0.19 -3.76
CA GLU A 205 22.43 -0.09 -2.50
C GLU A 205 22.69 -1.45 -1.89
N LEU A 206 21.68 -2.33 -1.85
CA LEU A 206 21.83 -3.67 -1.33
C LEU A 206 22.83 -4.51 -2.14
N GLN A 207 22.91 -4.34 -3.46
CA GLN A 207 23.89 -5.02 -4.33
C GLN A 207 25.35 -4.67 -3.98
N ASN A 208 25.61 -3.57 -3.27
CA ASN A 208 26.94 -3.28 -2.75
C ASN A 208 27.33 -4.14 -1.51
N HIS A 209 26.34 -4.78 -0.88
CA HIS A 209 26.49 -5.51 0.37
C HIS A 209 26.17 -7.00 0.25
N TYR A 210 25.35 -7.38 -0.73
CA TYR A 210 24.87 -8.75 -0.96
C TYR A 210 25.25 -9.22 -2.37
N PRO A 211 25.78 -10.43 -2.53
CA PRO A 211 26.10 -11.03 -3.84
C PRO A 211 24.89 -11.22 -4.75
N LYS A 212 23.72 -11.49 -4.15
CA LYS A 212 22.44 -11.63 -4.87
C LYS A 212 21.38 -10.83 -4.14
N VAL A 213 20.67 -9.98 -4.88
CA VAL A 213 19.53 -9.19 -4.42
C VAL A 213 18.32 -9.53 -5.28
N ILE A 214 17.26 -10.02 -4.65
CA ILE A 214 16.03 -10.47 -5.31
C ILE A 214 14.94 -9.44 -5.01
N MET A 215 14.17 -9.03 -6.02
CA MET A 215 12.98 -8.18 -5.86
C MET A 215 11.72 -8.98 -6.19
N ILE A 216 10.72 -8.90 -5.31
CA ILE A 216 9.38 -9.49 -5.51
C ILE A 216 8.35 -8.39 -5.36
N GLY A 217 7.56 -8.16 -6.42
CA GLY A 217 6.55 -7.10 -6.48
C GLY A 217 5.40 -7.44 -7.41
N ASP A 218 4.36 -6.59 -7.47
CA ASP A 218 3.16 -6.83 -8.27
C ASP A 218 2.72 -5.63 -9.11
N GLY A 219 3.31 -4.44 -8.90
CA GLY A 219 2.82 -3.19 -9.46
C GLY A 219 3.81 -2.40 -10.31
N LEU A 220 3.30 -1.40 -11.04
CA LEU A 220 4.13 -0.49 -11.85
C LEU A 220 5.17 0.28 -11.03
N ASN A 221 4.90 0.50 -9.74
CA ASN A 221 5.82 1.11 -8.80
C ASN A 221 7.02 0.21 -8.45
N ASP A 222 7.02 -1.05 -8.89
CA ASP A 222 8.11 -2.02 -8.71
C ASP A 222 8.96 -2.19 -9.97
N LEU A 223 8.52 -1.65 -11.12
CA LEU A 223 9.13 -1.86 -12.41
C LEU A 223 10.64 -1.60 -12.41
N LEU A 224 11.08 -0.46 -11.88
CA LEU A 224 12.50 -0.10 -11.85
C LEU A 224 13.29 -1.03 -10.92
N ALA A 225 12.72 -1.40 -9.77
CA ALA A 225 13.35 -2.28 -8.81
C ALA A 225 13.43 -3.74 -9.31
N LEU A 226 12.38 -4.24 -9.99
CA LEU A 226 12.39 -5.56 -10.64
C LEU A 226 13.49 -5.65 -11.70
N ASN A 227 13.62 -4.63 -12.54
CA ASN A 227 14.64 -4.59 -13.60
C ASN A 227 16.06 -4.40 -13.06
N ALA A 228 16.23 -3.78 -11.89
CA ALA A 228 17.54 -3.53 -11.29
C ALA A 228 18.06 -4.70 -10.44
N ALA A 229 17.19 -5.59 -9.97
CA ALA A 229 17.55 -6.73 -9.14
C ALA A 229 18.36 -7.78 -9.91
N ASP A 230 19.12 -8.64 -9.18
CA ASP A 230 19.79 -9.79 -9.78
C ASP A 230 18.78 -10.90 -10.17
N LEU A 231 17.59 -10.86 -9.55
CA LEU A 231 16.42 -11.65 -9.93
C LEU A 231 15.16 -10.85 -9.61
N GLY A 232 14.40 -10.45 -10.63
CA GLY A 232 13.08 -9.84 -10.50
C GLY A 232 11.97 -10.88 -10.63
N ILE A 233 11.09 -10.99 -9.62
CA ILE A 233 9.91 -11.86 -9.64
C ILE A 233 8.66 -10.99 -9.59
N LEU A 234 7.86 -11.04 -10.64
CA LEU A 234 6.59 -10.33 -10.73
C LEU A 234 5.43 -11.27 -10.36
N ILE A 235 4.61 -10.85 -9.42
CA ILE A 235 3.34 -11.53 -9.12
C ILE A 235 2.26 -10.90 -10.01
N SER A 236 1.84 -11.65 -11.03
CA SER A 236 0.82 -11.23 -12.01
C SER A 236 -0.41 -12.11 -11.89
N ARG A 237 -1.34 -11.73 -10.99
CA ARG A 237 -2.57 -12.51 -10.78
C ARG A 237 -3.50 -12.41 -11.96
N SER A 238 -4.04 -13.55 -12.40
CA SER A 238 -4.90 -13.70 -13.61
C SER A 238 -6.14 -12.80 -13.62
N ASN A 239 -6.57 -12.30 -12.46
CA ASN A 239 -7.74 -11.43 -12.32
C ASN A 239 -7.46 -9.95 -12.60
N TYR A 240 -6.18 -9.54 -12.76
CA TYR A 240 -5.77 -8.16 -12.98
C TYR A 240 -5.01 -8.02 -14.30
N TYR A 241 -5.17 -6.87 -14.93
CA TYR A 241 -4.39 -6.53 -16.11
C TYR A 241 -2.97 -6.14 -15.69
N THR A 242 -1.98 -6.85 -16.24
CA THR A 242 -0.56 -6.54 -16.05
C THR A 242 -0.01 -5.92 -17.33
N PRO A 243 0.52 -4.68 -17.28
CA PRO A 243 1.13 -4.04 -18.45
C PRO A 243 2.34 -4.81 -19.01
N GLU A 244 2.51 -4.81 -20.32
CA GLU A 244 3.58 -5.55 -21.01
C GLU A 244 4.98 -5.10 -20.54
N ASN A 245 5.21 -3.78 -20.36
CA ASN A 245 6.46 -3.25 -19.85
C ASN A 245 6.82 -3.71 -18.44
N LEU A 246 5.83 -4.03 -17.61
CA LEU A 246 6.05 -4.59 -16.28
C LEU A 246 6.42 -6.06 -16.36
N MET A 247 5.79 -6.81 -17.26
CA MET A 247 6.16 -8.21 -17.54
C MET A 247 7.59 -8.31 -18.10
N ASP A 248 7.99 -7.39 -18.98
CA ASP A 248 9.32 -7.34 -19.57
C ASP A 248 10.42 -6.99 -18.55
N ALA A 249 10.06 -6.36 -17.42
CA ALA A 249 11.01 -5.97 -16.37
C ALA A 249 11.35 -7.11 -15.39
N ALA A 250 10.63 -8.22 -15.43
CA ALA A 250 10.82 -9.34 -14.52
C ALA A 250 11.48 -10.55 -15.22
N ASP A 251 12.35 -11.25 -14.48
CA ASP A 251 12.96 -12.49 -14.94
C ASP A 251 12.00 -13.67 -14.82
N ASN A 252 11.13 -13.64 -13.80
CA ASN A 252 10.09 -14.64 -13.58
C ASN A 252 8.74 -13.95 -13.33
N ILE A 253 7.69 -14.56 -13.86
CA ILE A 253 6.30 -14.15 -13.64
C ILE A 253 5.56 -15.32 -13.01
N VAL A 254 4.89 -15.06 -11.88
CA VAL A 254 4.10 -16.05 -11.14
C VAL A 254 2.68 -15.53 -10.91
N ASP A 255 1.71 -16.43 -10.74
CA ASP A 255 0.31 -16.09 -10.47
C ASP A 255 0.04 -16.02 -8.94
N ASP A 256 0.85 -16.71 -8.15
CA ASP A 256 0.72 -16.76 -6.68
C ASP A 256 2.06 -16.58 -5.97
N LEU A 257 2.04 -15.90 -4.83
CA LEU A 257 3.22 -15.66 -4.00
C LEU A 257 3.91 -16.97 -3.57
N GLY A 258 3.16 -18.06 -3.35
CA GLY A 258 3.70 -19.36 -2.95
C GLY A 258 4.68 -19.94 -3.95
N GLU A 259 4.51 -19.66 -5.25
CA GLU A 259 5.40 -20.13 -6.31
C GLU A 259 6.82 -19.53 -6.19
N CYS A 260 6.94 -18.37 -5.54
CA CYS A 260 8.25 -17.75 -5.30
C CYS A 260 9.18 -18.63 -4.45
N THR A 261 8.65 -19.53 -3.63
CA THR A 261 9.48 -20.40 -2.77
C THR A 261 10.39 -21.30 -3.58
N GLU A 262 9.87 -21.95 -4.61
CA GLU A 262 10.66 -22.86 -5.47
C GLU A 262 11.71 -22.09 -6.28
N ILE A 263 11.34 -20.91 -6.78
CA ILE A 263 12.25 -20.03 -7.53
C ILE A 263 13.40 -19.57 -6.64
N LEU A 264 13.09 -19.08 -5.42
CA LEU A 264 14.09 -18.65 -4.45
C LEU A 264 15.05 -19.77 -4.10
N GLN A 265 14.54 -20.96 -3.78
CA GLN A 265 15.37 -22.12 -3.43
C GLN A 265 16.30 -22.53 -4.59
N SER A 266 15.78 -22.57 -5.81
CA SER A 266 16.58 -22.91 -6.99
C SER A 266 17.69 -21.88 -7.25
N TYR A 267 17.33 -20.58 -7.23
CA TYR A 267 18.28 -19.49 -7.50
C TYR A 267 19.37 -19.33 -6.47
N LEU A 268 19.07 -19.61 -5.19
CA LEU A 268 20.02 -19.48 -4.07
C LEU A 268 21.00 -20.66 -3.97
N LEU A 269 20.69 -21.79 -4.63
CA LEU A 269 21.58 -22.96 -4.69
C LEU A 269 22.64 -22.87 -5.79
N GLU A 270 22.46 -21.98 -6.77
CA GLU A 270 23.44 -21.68 -7.83
C GLU A 270 24.54 -20.72 -7.36
#